data_797f612f22c7d10ad4cfac031074b4d6
#
_entry.id   797f612f22c7d10ad4cfac031074b4d6
#
_cell.length_a   1.000
_cell.length_b   1.000
_cell.length_c   1.000
_cell.angle_alpha   90.00
_cell.angle_beta   90.00
_cell.angle_gamma   90.00
#
_symmetry.space_group_name_H-M   'P 1'
#
loop_
_entity.id
_entity.type
_entity.pdbx_description
1 polymer ?
#
loop_
_entity_poly.entity_id
_entity_poly.type
_entity_poly.pdbx_seq_one_letter_code
_entity_poly.pdbx_strand_id
1 'polypeptide(L)'
;MAANIPLTNTASLTPDTQLASAPISPESRRFLRHVTAATAFGGGLDGFDLGVISVVILHINHDLELTPAMEGLVGAASLLGIFIGAPLFGFLTDKFGRRRMFLVDIIAFIVIGVGQAFATGGVSLGILRFLLGMAIGAEYSIGAPMLSEFVPARERGSKLAFLELCWRIGFLIAVLLGYALLWSGVSWKVILATSVIPALIVLGLRIGLPESPRWLLRHGREAEAREIVEKHMGPKYFAAEQLSDESVDGKGYRKLFRKGQRRRTIFVCIFWTCIVTPYFAIFTYAPKVLESLNAKSQAGGTILSNTIGVVGAVVGLLAIDRIGRRRMLIGPFWMQTAVLLIVGLWTDAPPWVLVVGLALFALVNSYSDILTAVYPSEIFDTDIRSSGVGFGSAVSRIGAFLGTYLLPIGIGTIGVKWCMVIAAGLCVVGAVTGQTLAPETMNRPLTKTATGELSHADPGPGAQADSPNGRYIQLWMPDPVSQDFQTLATTIGARARAVSMLLSLVRSSTSVTGTKATLPAVLPGRDAQTSSSFPWCITRSQLCPV
;
A
#
# COMPACT_ATOMS: atom_id res chain seq x y z
N MET A 1 -56.77 -18.15 -39.02
CA MET A 1 -55.49 -17.54 -39.44
C MET A 1 -55.16 -16.41 -38.44
N ALA A 2 -54.37 -16.70 -37.45
CA ALA A 2 -53.87 -15.74 -36.47
C ALA A 2 -52.38 -15.53 -36.74
N ALA A 3 -52.00 -14.33 -37.12
CA ALA A 3 -50.61 -13.98 -37.44
C ALA A 3 -49.82 -13.82 -36.17
N ASN A 4 -48.75 -14.63 -36.02
CA ASN A 4 -47.70 -14.47 -35.02
C ASN A 4 -46.86 -13.24 -35.35
N ILE A 5 -46.94 -12.22 -34.54
CA ILE A 5 -46.01 -11.07 -34.54
C ILE A 5 -44.88 -11.43 -33.58
N PRO A 6 -43.61 -11.51 -34.00
CA PRO A 6 -42.50 -11.69 -33.08
C PRO A 6 -42.29 -10.39 -32.32
N LEU A 7 -42.48 -10.43 -31.00
CA LEU A 7 -42.04 -9.35 -30.08
C LEU A 7 -40.51 -9.36 -30.03
N THR A 8 -39.88 -8.55 -30.86
CA THR A 8 -38.48 -8.18 -30.70
C THR A 8 -38.37 -7.29 -29.46
N ASN A 9 -37.99 -7.92 -28.37
CA ASN A 9 -37.75 -7.26 -27.09
C ASN A 9 -36.37 -6.57 -27.13
N THR A 10 -36.31 -5.44 -27.88
CA THR A 10 -35.21 -4.48 -27.71
C THR A 10 -35.49 -3.67 -26.47
N ALA A 11 -35.18 -4.21 -25.30
CA ALA A 11 -35.02 -3.40 -24.11
C ALA A 11 -33.95 -2.35 -24.44
N SER A 12 -34.37 -1.17 -24.76
CA SER A 12 -33.50 0.01 -24.94
C SER A 12 -32.79 0.22 -23.62
N LEU A 13 -31.51 -0.17 -23.55
CA LEU A 13 -30.63 0.22 -22.47
C LEU A 13 -30.77 1.73 -22.30
N THR A 14 -30.97 2.19 -21.07
CA THR A 14 -31.03 3.61 -20.77
C THR A 14 -29.74 4.27 -21.27
N PRO A 15 -29.76 5.53 -21.71
CA PRO A 15 -28.57 6.24 -22.20
C PRO A 15 -27.37 6.12 -21.26
N ASP A 16 -27.59 6.05 -19.94
CA ASP A 16 -26.57 5.87 -18.91
C ASP A 16 -25.86 4.51 -18.96
N THR A 17 -26.60 3.45 -19.32
CA THR A 17 -26.02 2.09 -19.42
C THR A 17 -25.18 1.94 -20.70
N GLN A 18 -25.55 2.63 -21.78
CA GLN A 18 -24.77 2.65 -23.02
C GLN A 18 -23.50 3.51 -22.90
N LEU A 19 -23.54 4.59 -22.11
CA LEU A 19 -22.38 5.44 -21.81
C LEU A 19 -21.33 4.72 -20.95
N ALA A 20 -21.78 3.89 -20.01
CA ALA A 20 -20.89 3.11 -19.15
C ALA A 20 -20.12 1.98 -19.89
N SER A 21 -20.58 1.58 -21.08
CA SER A 21 -20.01 0.48 -21.87
C SER A 21 -19.17 0.93 -23.07
N ALA A 22 -19.05 2.24 -23.33
CA ALA A 22 -18.27 2.75 -24.45
C ALA A 22 -16.77 2.45 -24.28
N PRO A 23 -16.07 1.89 -25.28
CA PRO A 23 -14.65 1.62 -25.19
C PRO A 23 -13.86 2.92 -25.03
N ILE A 24 -12.98 2.94 -24.02
CA ILE A 24 -12.06 4.05 -23.74
C ILE A 24 -11.05 4.15 -24.90
N SER A 25 -10.82 5.35 -25.44
CA SER A 25 -9.87 5.58 -26.53
C SER A 25 -8.42 5.21 -26.10
N PRO A 26 -7.53 4.85 -27.04
CA PRO A 26 -6.14 4.59 -26.72
C PRO A 26 -5.43 5.78 -26.03
N GLU A 27 -5.78 7.01 -26.40
CA GLU A 27 -5.25 8.24 -25.81
C GLU A 27 -5.72 8.41 -24.37
N SER A 28 -7.02 8.21 -24.12
CA SER A 28 -7.56 8.24 -22.76
C SER A 28 -6.95 7.15 -21.88
N ARG A 29 -6.71 5.96 -22.41
CA ARG A 29 -5.98 4.89 -21.66
C ARG A 29 -4.55 5.29 -21.33
N ARG A 30 -3.84 5.95 -22.23
CA ARG A 30 -2.48 6.44 -21.98
C ARG A 30 -2.48 7.51 -20.90
N PHE A 31 -3.41 8.44 -20.94
CA PHE A 31 -3.60 9.47 -19.94
C PHE A 31 -3.93 8.87 -18.56
N LEU A 32 -4.90 7.96 -18.49
CA LEU A 32 -5.26 7.26 -17.25
C LEU A 32 -4.10 6.48 -16.64
N ARG A 33 -3.27 5.83 -17.48
CA ARG A 33 -2.04 5.18 -17.01
C ARG A 33 -1.05 6.18 -16.45
N HIS A 34 -0.90 7.35 -17.07
CA HIS A 34 -0.01 8.41 -16.58
C HIS A 34 -0.48 8.94 -15.22
N VAL A 35 -1.75 9.30 -15.08
CA VAL A 35 -2.33 9.78 -13.80
C VAL A 35 -2.18 8.68 -12.72
N THR A 36 -2.50 7.43 -13.07
CA THR A 36 -2.32 6.30 -12.14
C THR A 36 -0.85 6.15 -11.72
N ALA A 37 0.09 6.25 -12.66
CA ALA A 37 1.51 6.18 -12.33
C ALA A 37 1.95 7.33 -11.44
N ALA A 38 1.57 8.58 -11.77
CA ALA A 38 1.94 9.75 -10.98
C ALA A 38 1.46 9.69 -9.53
N THR A 39 0.25 9.16 -9.29
CA THR A 39 -0.30 8.97 -7.94
C THR A 39 0.25 7.72 -7.26
N ALA A 40 0.43 6.62 -7.99
CA ALA A 40 0.95 5.38 -7.43
C ALA A 40 2.43 5.49 -7.00
N PHE A 41 3.25 6.17 -7.80
CA PHE A 41 4.63 6.47 -7.43
C PHE A 41 4.71 7.46 -6.26
N GLY A 42 3.74 8.40 -6.13
CA GLY A 42 3.58 9.24 -4.93
C GLY A 42 3.33 8.39 -3.68
N GLY A 43 2.34 7.51 -3.71
CA GLY A 43 2.12 6.55 -2.61
C GLY A 43 3.33 5.66 -2.33
N GLY A 44 4.05 5.22 -3.38
CA GLY A 44 5.31 4.49 -3.24
C GLY A 44 6.43 5.31 -2.57
N LEU A 45 6.51 6.61 -2.83
CA LEU A 45 7.43 7.54 -2.18
C LEU A 45 7.12 7.68 -0.69
N ASP A 46 5.84 7.78 -0.32
CA ASP A 46 5.41 7.83 1.08
C ASP A 46 5.83 6.56 1.83
N GLY A 47 5.60 5.39 1.21
CA GLY A 47 6.06 4.11 1.74
C GLY A 47 7.58 4.05 1.87
N PHE A 48 8.32 4.56 0.88
CA PHE A 48 9.77 4.63 0.90
C PHE A 48 10.28 5.47 2.09
N ASP A 49 9.74 6.67 2.30
CA ASP A 49 10.19 7.54 3.39
C ASP A 49 9.89 6.95 4.77
N LEU A 50 8.69 6.36 4.94
CA LEU A 50 8.33 5.68 6.19
C LEU A 50 9.08 4.36 6.39
N GLY A 51 9.62 3.78 5.30
CA GLY A 51 10.45 2.58 5.35
C GLY A 51 11.92 2.86 5.65
N VAL A 52 12.49 3.91 5.08
CA VAL A 52 13.93 4.18 5.22
C VAL A 52 14.33 4.48 6.66
N ILE A 53 13.47 5.17 7.44
CA ILE A 53 13.74 5.46 8.85
C ILE A 53 13.88 4.18 9.68
N SER A 54 13.11 3.13 9.37
CA SER A 54 13.16 1.86 10.10
C SER A 54 14.54 1.20 10.03
N VAL A 55 15.27 1.40 8.94
CA VAL A 55 16.60 0.82 8.74
C VAL A 55 17.67 1.60 9.49
N VAL A 56 17.55 2.93 9.52
CA VAL A 56 18.62 3.80 10.05
C VAL A 56 18.42 4.21 11.51
N ILE A 57 17.24 3.93 12.11
CA ILE A 57 16.90 4.43 13.46
C ILE A 57 17.90 4.00 14.54
N LEU A 58 18.44 2.79 14.46
CA LEU A 58 19.47 2.33 15.41
C LEU A 58 20.78 3.11 15.25
N HIS A 59 21.19 3.44 14.02
CA HIS A 59 22.39 4.21 13.74
C HIS A 59 22.21 5.67 14.18
N ILE A 60 21.03 6.25 13.94
CA ILE A 60 20.66 7.59 14.42
C ILE A 60 20.74 7.64 15.95
N ASN A 61 20.19 6.61 16.61
CA ASN A 61 20.21 6.55 18.07
C ASN A 61 21.65 6.49 18.61
N HIS A 62 22.50 5.68 17.99
CA HIS A 62 23.91 5.59 18.38
C HIS A 62 24.67 6.92 18.16
N ASP A 63 24.49 7.57 17.00
CA ASP A 63 25.25 8.77 16.64
C ASP A 63 24.78 10.03 17.37
N LEU A 64 23.50 10.13 17.71
CA LEU A 64 22.90 11.30 18.36
C LEU A 64 22.60 11.07 19.84
N GLU A 65 22.93 9.91 20.40
CA GLU A 65 22.70 9.51 21.81
C GLU A 65 21.27 9.85 22.28
N LEU A 66 20.27 9.40 21.49
CA LEU A 66 18.88 9.75 21.73
C LEU A 66 18.35 9.06 22.99
N THR A 67 17.62 9.80 23.82
CA THR A 67 16.79 9.18 24.84
C THR A 67 15.66 8.37 24.19
N PRO A 68 15.11 7.33 24.86
CA PRO A 68 14.01 6.54 24.30
C PRO A 68 12.79 7.39 23.87
N ALA A 69 12.52 8.49 24.58
CA ALA A 69 11.46 9.43 24.22
C ALA A 69 11.78 10.20 22.94
N MET A 70 13.03 10.66 22.77
CA MET A 70 13.45 11.36 21.56
C MET A 70 13.53 10.41 20.36
N GLU A 71 14.00 9.18 20.54
CA GLU A 71 13.99 8.13 19.54
C GLU A 71 12.54 7.86 19.07
N GLY A 72 11.62 7.69 20.03
CA GLY A 72 10.18 7.54 19.76
C GLY A 72 9.62 8.72 18.97
N LEU A 73 9.99 9.95 19.34
CA LEU A 73 9.54 11.16 18.64
C LEU A 73 10.06 11.20 17.19
N VAL A 74 11.35 10.95 16.97
CA VAL A 74 11.95 10.93 15.63
C VAL A 74 11.28 9.89 14.74
N GLY A 75 11.05 8.67 15.25
CA GLY A 75 10.39 7.61 14.52
C GLY A 75 8.91 7.89 14.21
N ALA A 76 8.21 8.57 15.12
CA ALA A 76 6.77 8.84 15.01
C ALA A 76 6.42 10.21 14.42
N ALA A 77 7.38 11.15 14.33
CA ALA A 77 7.11 12.54 13.95
C ALA A 77 6.39 12.68 12.60
N SER A 78 6.75 11.87 11.60
CA SER A 78 6.06 11.88 10.31
C SER A 78 4.58 11.47 10.43
N LEU A 79 4.23 10.54 11.31
CA LEU A 79 2.84 10.12 11.52
C LEU A 79 1.98 11.25 12.12
N LEU A 80 2.57 12.03 13.03
CA LEU A 80 1.93 13.24 13.55
C LEU A 80 1.81 14.32 12.48
N GLY A 81 2.84 14.45 11.63
CA GLY A 81 2.83 15.33 10.47
C GLY A 81 1.71 14.98 9.49
N ILE A 82 1.51 13.70 9.18
CA ILE A 82 0.42 13.22 8.32
C ILE A 82 -0.94 13.60 8.91
N PHE A 83 -1.14 13.40 10.22
CA PHE A 83 -2.39 13.73 10.90
C PHE A 83 -2.77 15.21 10.74
N ILE A 84 -1.80 16.11 10.87
CA ILE A 84 -2.02 17.57 10.75
C ILE A 84 -2.01 17.99 9.26
N GLY A 85 -1.12 17.44 8.46
CA GLY A 85 -0.92 17.80 7.07
C GLY A 85 -2.13 17.46 6.19
N ALA A 86 -2.72 16.27 6.36
CA ALA A 86 -3.83 15.83 5.51
C ALA A 86 -5.05 16.80 5.55
N PRO A 87 -5.58 17.22 6.71
CA PRO A 87 -6.67 18.21 6.74
C PRO A 87 -6.23 19.60 6.25
N LEU A 88 -5.03 20.03 6.60
CA LEU A 88 -4.50 21.34 6.20
C LEU A 88 -4.38 21.44 4.68
N PHE A 89 -3.71 20.48 4.06
CA PHE A 89 -3.51 20.47 2.62
C PHE A 89 -4.80 20.11 1.86
N GLY A 90 -5.72 19.36 2.44
CA GLY A 90 -7.06 19.19 1.91
C GLY A 90 -7.76 20.54 1.74
N PHE A 91 -7.77 21.39 2.76
CA PHE A 91 -8.32 22.74 2.69
C PHE A 91 -7.58 23.64 1.68
N LEU A 92 -6.24 23.60 1.68
CA LEU A 92 -5.44 24.39 0.73
C LEU A 92 -5.69 23.94 -0.72
N THR A 93 -5.85 22.65 -0.93
CA THR A 93 -6.13 22.06 -2.24
C THR A 93 -7.49 22.49 -2.78
N ASP A 94 -8.50 22.53 -1.95
CA ASP A 94 -9.82 23.02 -2.34
C ASP A 94 -9.79 24.51 -2.71
N LYS A 95 -8.90 25.31 -2.07
CA LYS A 95 -8.77 26.73 -2.34
C LYS A 95 -7.90 27.05 -3.57
N PHE A 96 -6.73 26.40 -3.71
CA PHE A 96 -5.72 26.77 -4.70
C PHE A 96 -5.64 25.85 -5.91
N GLY A 97 -6.35 24.73 -5.90
CA GLY A 97 -6.36 23.73 -6.97
C GLY A 97 -5.47 22.51 -6.68
N ARG A 98 -5.89 21.38 -7.24
CA ARG A 98 -5.20 20.09 -6.97
C ARG A 98 -3.83 20.04 -7.64
N ARG A 99 -3.73 20.47 -8.89
CA ARG A 99 -2.47 20.46 -9.65
C ARG A 99 -1.39 21.30 -8.97
N ARG A 100 -1.73 22.51 -8.53
CA ARG A 100 -0.75 23.42 -7.89
C ARG A 100 -0.27 22.84 -6.58
N MET A 101 -1.18 22.37 -5.74
CA MET A 101 -0.83 21.80 -4.43
C MET A 101 -0.05 20.50 -4.57
N PHE A 102 -0.31 19.71 -5.61
CA PHE A 102 0.41 18.47 -5.92
C PHE A 102 1.87 18.70 -6.34
N LEU A 103 2.18 19.87 -6.92
CA LEU A 103 3.55 20.29 -7.22
C LEU A 103 4.24 20.92 -6.00
N VAL A 104 3.51 21.74 -5.21
CA VAL A 104 4.03 22.31 -3.97
C VAL A 104 4.43 21.22 -2.99
N ASP A 105 3.59 20.21 -2.84
CA ASP A 105 3.82 19.05 -2.01
C ASP A 105 5.14 18.34 -2.35
N ILE A 106 5.33 17.94 -3.60
CA ILE A 106 6.54 17.19 -3.99
C ILE A 106 7.81 18.04 -3.92
N ILE A 107 7.71 19.35 -4.17
CA ILE A 107 8.84 20.27 -3.99
C ILE A 107 9.20 20.39 -2.51
N ALA A 108 8.20 20.54 -1.64
CA ALA A 108 8.41 20.55 -0.19
C ALA A 108 9.06 19.24 0.29
N PHE A 109 8.57 18.10 -0.23
CA PHE A 109 9.15 16.79 0.07
C PHE A 109 10.64 16.72 -0.30
N ILE A 110 11.02 17.17 -1.50
CA ILE A 110 12.41 17.19 -1.96
C ILE A 110 13.27 18.08 -1.05
N VAL A 111 12.82 19.31 -0.76
CA VAL A 111 13.56 20.27 0.06
C VAL A 111 13.79 19.74 1.47
N ILE A 112 12.72 19.20 2.09
CA ILE A 112 12.79 18.65 3.45
C ILE A 112 13.62 17.35 3.44
N GLY A 113 13.47 16.50 2.42
CA GLY A 113 14.24 15.27 2.24
C GLY A 113 15.75 15.54 2.19
N VAL A 114 16.18 16.54 1.41
CA VAL A 114 17.57 17.03 1.43
C VAL A 114 17.93 17.59 2.80
N GLY A 115 17.04 18.36 3.41
CA GLY A 115 17.23 18.97 4.74
C GLY A 115 17.58 17.96 5.83
N GLN A 116 17.04 16.74 5.78
CA GLN A 116 17.33 15.68 6.76
C GLN A 116 18.83 15.30 6.80
N ALA A 117 19.57 15.42 5.68
CA ALA A 117 21.00 15.18 5.66
C ALA A 117 21.80 16.18 6.52
N PHE A 118 21.24 17.36 6.78
CA PHE A 118 21.86 18.43 7.57
C PHE A 118 21.39 18.46 9.03
N ALA A 119 20.59 17.47 9.46
CA ALA A 119 20.15 17.39 10.85
C ALA A 119 21.34 17.22 11.80
N THR A 120 21.39 18.07 12.84
CA THR A 120 22.48 18.12 13.82
C THR A 120 22.13 17.46 15.16
N GLY A 121 20.85 17.10 15.38
CA GLY A 121 20.38 16.48 16.61
C GLY A 121 18.97 15.93 16.49
N GLY A 122 18.51 15.24 17.51
CA GLY A 122 17.20 14.59 17.52
C GLY A 122 16.02 15.54 17.32
N VAL A 123 16.10 16.77 17.90
CA VAL A 123 15.05 17.80 17.76
C VAL A 123 14.95 18.28 16.31
N SER A 124 16.10 18.65 15.69
CA SER A 124 16.11 19.11 14.30
C SER A 124 15.63 18.03 13.33
N LEU A 125 16.03 16.78 13.54
CA LEU A 125 15.56 15.65 12.74
C LEU A 125 14.07 15.41 12.97
N GLY A 126 13.58 15.47 14.21
CA GLY A 126 12.16 15.33 14.54
C GLY A 126 11.28 16.38 13.85
N ILE A 127 11.72 17.65 13.83
CA ILE A 127 11.03 18.74 13.11
C ILE A 127 10.99 18.45 11.61
N LEU A 128 12.12 18.08 11.00
CA LEU A 128 12.18 17.76 9.56
C LEU A 128 11.29 16.55 9.22
N ARG A 129 11.30 15.52 10.05
CA ARG A 129 10.41 14.34 9.92
C ARG A 129 8.93 14.73 10.05
N PHE A 130 8.59 15.63 10.97
CA PHE A 130 7.24 16.16 11.11
C PHE A 130 6.80 16.93 9.87
N LEU A 131 7.63 17.85 9.36
CA LEU A 131 7.33 18.62 8.14
C LEU A 131 7.21 17.70 6.92
N LEU A 132 8.08 16.68 6.81
CA LEU A 132 7.99 15.68 5.75
C LEU A 132 6.70 14.88 5.85
N GLY A 133 6.29 14.53 7.07
CA GLY A 133 4.99 13.91 7.33
C GLY A 133 3.81 14.79 6.91
N MET A 134 3.91 16.13 7.04
CA MET A 134 2.89 17.03 6.51
C MET A 134 2.79 16.96 4.98
N ALA A 135 3.91 16.83 4.27
CA ALA A 135 3.92 16.61 2.83
C ALA A 135 3.30 15.24 2.47
N ILE A 136 3.64 14.16 3.17
CA ILE A 136 2.97 12.86 3.01
C ILE A 136 1.46 12.99 3.24
N GLY A 137 1.02 13.78 4.24
CA GLY A 137 -0.39 14.07 4.49
C GLY A 137 -1.08 14.81 3.34
N ALA A 138 -0.35 15.70 2.66
CA ALA A 138 -0.83 16.36 1.45
C ALA A 138 -1.06 15.35 0.32
N GLU A 139 -0.14 14.41 0.11
CA GLU A 139 -0.28 13.32 -0.88
C GLU A 139 -1.59 12.54 -0.69
N TYR A 140 -1.90 12.13 0.54
CA TYR A 140 -3.16 11.43 0.85
C TYR A 140 -4.40 12.27 0.52
N SER A 141 -4.33 13.59 0.70
CA SER A 141 -5.45 14.50 0.45
C SER A 141 -5.63 14.83 -1.03
N ILE A 142 -4.58 14.72 -1.85
CA ILE A 142 -4.57 15.15 -3.25
C ILE A 142 -4.59 13.95 -4.19
N GLY A 143 -3.70 12.97 -3.97
CA GLY A 143 -3.43 11.89 -4.92
C GLY A 143 -4.62 10.97 -5.15
N ALA A 144 -5.16 10.36 -4.09
CA ALA A 144 -6.30 9.44 -4.20
C ALA A 144 -7.57 10.14 -4.74
N PRO A 145 -7.98 11.35 -4.28
CA PRO A 145 -9.05 12.10 -4.88
C PRO A 145 -8.80 12.45 -6.35
N MET A 146 -7.61 12.94 -6.70
CA MET A 146 -7.26 13.28 -8.08
C MET A 146 -7.38 12.06 -9.00
N LEU A 147 -6.84 10.90 -8.60
CA LEU A 147 -6.98 9.66 -9.35
C LEU A 147 -8.46 9.29 -9.53
N SER A 148 -9.25 9.37 -8.46
CA SER A 148 -10.66 8.99 -8.46
C SER A 148 -11.53 9.85 -9.37
N GLU A 149 -11.12 11.07 -9.70
CA GLU A 149 -11.83 11.99 -10.58
C GLU A 149 -11.62 11.69 -12.07
N PHE A 150 -10.47 11.11 -12.42
CA PHE A 150 -10.19 10.74 -13.81
C PHE A 150 -10.53 9.27 -14.11
N VAL A 151 -10.59 8.41 -13.10
CA VAL A 151 -10.83 6.98 -13.29
C VAL A 151 -12.32 6.67 -13.31
N PRO A 152 -12.82 5.90 -14.32
CA PRO A 152 -14.20 5.44 -14.35
C PRO A 152 -14.60 4.72 -13.06
N ALA A 153 -15.85 4.91 -12.60
CA ALA A 153 -16.33 4.35 -11.34
C ALA A 153 -16.10 2.83 -11.21
N ARG A 154 -16.19 2.10 -12.33
CA ARG A 154 -15.96 0.65 -12.39
C ARG A 154 -14.54 0.24 -12.02
N GLU A 155 -13.51 1.04 -12.37
CA GLU A 155 -12.10 0.73 -12.15
C GLU A 155 -11.52 1.41 -10.91
N ARG A 156 -12.28 2.34 -10.30
CA ARG A 156 -11.81 3.20 -9.20
C ARG A 156 -11.30 2.40 -8.00
N GLY A 157 -12.04 1.37 -7.56
CA GLY A 157 -11.65 0.54 -6.42
C GLY A 157 -10.32 -0.18 -6.64
N SER A 158 -10.14 -0.82 -7.78
CA SER A 158 -8.89 -1.54 -8.10
C SER A 158 -7.70 -0.59 -8.24
N LYS A 159 -7.90 0.62 -8.79
CA LYS A 159 -6.83 1.62 -8.91
C LYS A 159 -6.42 2.18 -7.55
N LEU A 160 -7.37 2.45 -6.66
CA LEU A 160 -7.07 2.89 -5.29
C LEU A 160 -6.37 1.79 -4.48
N ALA A 161 -6.80 0.53 -4.61
CA ALA A 161 -6.13 -0.59 -3.98
C ALA A 161 -4.70 -0.81 -4.53
N PHE A 162 -4.46 -0.47 -5.80
CA PHE A 162 -3.13 -0.49 -6.40
C PHE A 162 -2.18 0.54 -5.77
N LEU A 163 -2.68 1.71 -5.32
CA LEU A 163 -1.87 2.68 -4.60
C LEU A 163 -1.32 2.09 -3.29
N GLU A 164 -2.15 1.37 -2.53
CA GLU A 164 -1.73 0.70 -1.30
C GLU A 164 -0.64 -0.35 -1.55
N LEU A 165 -0.75 -1.11 -2.65
CA LEU A 165 0.31 -2.04 -3.04
C LEU A 165 1.61 -1.30 -3.38
N CYS A 166 1.54 -0.18 -4.11
CA CYS A 166 2.72 0.64 -4.43
C CYS A 166 3.37 1.21 -3.16
N TRP A 167 2.57 1.62 -2.18
CA TRP A 167 3.06 2.05 -0.87
C TRP A 167 3.90 0.95 -0.19
N ARG A 168 3.39 -0.29 -0.16
CA ARG A 168 4.10 -1.46 0.40
C ARG A 168 5.38 -1.79 -0.36
N ILE A 169 5.36 -1.70 -1.68
CA ILE A 169 6.54 -1.90 -2.53
C ILE A 169 7.59 -0.81 -2.26
N GLY A 170 7.17 0.45 -2.13
CA GLY A 170 8.05 1.57 -1.79
C GLY A 170 8.76 1.35 -0.45
N PHE A 171 8.01 0.92 0.58
CA PHE A 171 8.56 0.57 1.89
C PHE A 171 9.61 -0.55 1.78
N LEU A 172 9.31 -1.63 1.05
CA LEU A 172 10.25 -2.72 0.83
C LEU A 172 11.52 -2.27 0.10
N ILE A 173 11.38 -1.43 -0.95
CA ILE A 173 12.52 -0.88 -1.69
C ILE A 173 13.41 -0.04 -0.76
N ALA A 174 12.81 0.77 0.12
CA ALA A 174 13.55 1.55 1.12
C ALA A 174 14.34 0.65 2.08
N VAL A 175 13.74 -0.43 2.54
CA VAL A 175 14.41 -1.39 3.43
C VAL A 175 15.58 -2.06 2.72
N LEU A 176 15.39 -2.54 1.49
CA LEU A 176 16.45 -3.19 0.70
C LEU A 176 17.59 -2.23 0.38
N LEU A 177 17.27 -1.04 -0.13
CA LEU A 177 18.26 -0.01 -0.46
C LEU A 177 18.99 0.48 0.79
N GLY A 178 18.24 0.74 1.87
CA GLY A 178 18.79 1.21 3.12
C GLY A 178 19.84 0.25 3.70
N TYR A 179 19.54 -1.05 3.77
CA TYR A 179 20.52 -2.04 4.22
C TYR A 179 21.69 -2.19 3.25
N ALA A 180 21.47 -2.17 1.94
CA ALA A 180 22.54 -2.22 0.96
C ALA A 180 23.54 -1.06 1.14
N LEU A 181 23.02 0.15 1.38
CA LEU A 181 23.84 1.33 1.62
C LEU A 181 24.54 1.29 2.99
N LEU A 182 23.87 0.80 4.05
CA LEU A 182 24.50 0.61 5.36
C LEU A 182 25.67 -0.37 5.28
N TRP A 183 25.50 -1.50 4.60
CA TRP A 183 26.58 -2.47 4.40
C TRP A 183 27.75 -1.92 3.56
N SER A 184 27.48 -0.92 2.73
CA SER A 184 28.51 -0.18 1.97
C SER A 184 29.16 0.95 2.78
N GLY A 185 28.84 1.12 4.07
CA GLY A 185 29.42 2.14 4.95
C GLY A 185 28.86 3.56 4.72
N VAL A 186 27.72 3.69 4.03
CA VAL A 186 27.09 5.00 3.78
C VAL A 186 26.43 5.52 5.06
N SER A 187 26.65 6.80 5.39
CA SER A 187 26.06 7.47 6.56
C SER A 187 24.52 7.46 6.49
N TRP A 188 23.88 7.30 7.64
CA TRP A 188 22.43 7.37 7.77
C TRP A 188 21.82 8.68 7.23
N LYS A 189 22.56 9.79 7.29
CA LYS A 189 22.14 11.09 6.73
C LYS A 189 21.92 11.04 5.22
N VAL A 190 22.86 10.40 4.52
CA VAL A 190 22.76 10.20 3.06
C VAL A 190 21.65 9.20 2.74
N ILE A 191 21.50 8.14 3.55
CA ILE A 191 20.44 7.15 3.36
C ILE A 191 19.06 7.80 3.49
N LEU A 192 18.82 8.67 4.47
CA LEU A 192 17.56 9.42 4.55
C LEU A 192 17.34 10.31 3.33
N ALA A 193 18.38 10.97 2.83
CA ALA A 193 18.29 11.83 1.65
C ALA A 193 18.01 11.04 0.35
N THR A 194 18.16 9.72 0.32
CA THR A 194 17.84 8.91 -0.88
C THR A 194 16.37 8.99 -1.26
N SER A 195 15.46 9.38 -0.36
CA SER A 195 14.05 9.64 -0.66
C SER A 195 13.84 10.72 -1.73
N VAL A 196 14.83 11.59 -1.92
CA VAL A 196 14.84 12.61 -2.98
C VAL A 196 14.85 11.97 -4.38
N ILE A 197 15.47 10.80 -4.56
CA ILE A 197 15.56 10.12 -5.87
C ILE A 197 14.16 9.76 -6.39
N PRO A 198 13.34 8.97 -5.66
CA PRO A 198 11.97 8.70 -6.10
C PRO A 198 11.11 9.97 -6.13
N ALA A 199 11.37 10.98 -5.29
CA ALA A 199 10.65 12.25 -5.31
C ALA A 199 10.88 13.02 -6.63
N LEU A 200 12.08 13.02 -7.18
CA LEU A 200 12.39 13.62 -8.49
C LEU A 200 11.68 12.89 -9.62
N ILE A 201 11.55 11.56 -9.54
CA ILE A 201 10.78 10.77 -10.51
C ILE A 201 9.29 11.16 -10.44
N VAL A 202 8.74 11.25 -9.22
CA VAL A 202 7.35 11.69 -9.00
C VAL A 202 7.12 13.10 -9.51
N LEU A 203 8.05 14.03 -9.26
CA LEU A 203 7.98 15.39 -9.80
C LEU A 203 7.88 15.37 -11.33
N GLY A 204 8.74 14.59 -12.00
CA GLY A 204 8.70 14.43 -13.46
C GLY A 204 7.37 13.88 -13.96
N LEU A 205 6.77 12.92 -13.25
CA LEU A 205 5.46 12.35 -13.60
C LEU A 205 4.31 13.34 -13.36
N ARG A 206 4.43 14.29 -12.43
CA ARG A 206 3.39 15.29 -12.12
C ARG A 206 3.45 16.53 -13.01
N ILE A 207 4.60 16.81 -13.62
CA ILE A 207 4.71 17.90 -14.60
C ILE A 207 3.82 17.58 -15.80
N GLY A 208 2.91 18.52 -16.15
CA GLY A 208 2.01 18.36 -17.27
C GLY A 208 0.65 17.71 -16.95
N LEU A 209 0.41 17.26 -15.72
CA LEU A 209 -0.94 16.84 -15.31
C LEU A 209 -1.90 18.03 -15.38
N PRO A 210 -3.13 17.86 -15.89
CA PRO A 210 -4.14 18.90 -15.90
C PRO A 210 -4.71 19.14 -14.50
N GLU A 211 -5.44 20.26 -14.35
CA GLU A 211 -6.21 20.52 -13.14
C GLU A 211 -7.43 19.59 -13.07
N SER A 212 -7.96 19.38 -11.87
CA SER A 212 -9.16 18.60 -11.65
C SER A 212 -10.38 19.23 -12.34
N PRO A 213 -11.11 18.49 -13.19
CA PRO A 213 -12.33 19.00 -13.81
C PRO A 213 -13.38 19.39 -12.77
N ARG A 214 -13.54 18.62 -11.68
CA ARG A 214 -14.48 18.94 -10.59
C ARG A 214 -14.10 20.22 -9.84
N TRP A 215 -12.82 20.44 -9.63
CA TRP A 215 -12.34 21.68 -9.00
C TRP A 215 -12.63 22.89 -9.90
N LEU A 216 -12.38 22.78 -11.21
CA LEU A 216 -12.65 23.84 -12.19
C LEU A 216 -14.14 24.18 -12.23
N LEU A 217 -15.04 23.18 -12.26
CA LEU A 217 -16.49 23.38 -12.24
C LEU A 217 -16.94 24.15 -10.99
N ARG A 218 -16.43 23.78 -9.80
CA ARG A 218 -16.75 24.48 -8.55
C ARG A 218 -16.29 25.93 -8.51
N HIS A 219 -15.29 26.28 -9.31
CA HIS A 219 -14.76 27.65 -9.42
C HIS A 219 -15.29 28.41 -10.64
N GLY A 220 -16.34 27.93 -11.30
CA GLY A 220 -16.98 28.59 -12.44
C GLY A 220 -16.17 28.54 -13.74
N ARG A 221 -15.13 27.68 -13.83
CA ARG A 221 -14.25 27.53 -15.01
C ARG A 221 -14.71 26.35 -15.88
N GLU A 222 -15.99 26.35 -16.26
CA GLU A 222 -16.61 25.23 -16.97
C GLU A 222 -15.99 24.97 -18.36
N ALA A 223 -15.62 26.02 -19.10
CA ALA A 223 -14.99 25.85 -20.42
C ALA A 223 -13.68 25.05 -20.35
N GLU A 224 -12.83 25.32 -19.36
CA GLU A 224 -11.58 24.61 -19.16
C GLU A 224 -11.81 23.17 -18.66
N ALA A 225 -12.81 22.97 -17.79
CA ALA A 225 -13.19 21.64 -17.35
C ALA A 225 -13.62 20.77 -18.53
N ARG A 226 -14.44 21.33 -19.42
CA ARG A 226 -14.91 20.67 -20.64
C ARG A 226 -13.76 20.33 -21.57
N GLU A 227 -12.85 21.27 -21.83
CA GLU A 227 -11.66 21.03 -22.66
C GLU A 227 -10.81 19.87 -22.15
N ILE A 228 -10.53 19.83 -20.83
CA ILE A 228 -9.75 18.75 -20.21
C ILE A 228 -10.45 17.40 -20.36
N VAL A 229 -11.75 17.34 -20.12
CA VAL A 229 -12.53 16.10 -20.22
C VAL A 229 -12.62 15.63 -21.66
N GLU A 230 -12.92 16.50 -22.61
CA GLU A 230 -12.99 16.15 -24.04
C GLU A 230 -11.66 15.64 -24.57
N LYS A 231 -10.57 16.30 -24.19
CA LYS A 231 -9.21 15.94 -24.60
C LYS A 231 -8.72 14.61 -24.02
N HIS A 232 -9.03 14.33 -22.75
CA HIS A 232 -8.43 13.21 -22.03
C HIS A 232 -9.36 12.03 -21.78
N MET A 233 -10.68 12.26 -21.73
CA MET A 233 -11.67 11.26 -21.34
C MET A 233 -12.74 11.03 -22.41
N GLY A 234 -12.92 11.99 -23.31
CA GLY A 234 -13.90 11.97 -24.38
C GLY A 234 -15.22 12.69 -24.02
N PRO A 235 -15.94 13.20 -25.05
CA PRO A 235 -17.09 14.10 -24.86
C PRO A 235 -18.26 13.48 -24.09
N LYS A 236 -18.41 12.16 -24.15
CA LYS A 236 -19.49 11.43 -23.46
C LYS A 236 -19.29 11.33 -21.95
N TYR A 237 -18.05 11.44 -21.47
CA TYR A 237 -17.73 11.32 -20.04
C TYR A 237 -18.19 12.52 -19.23
N PHE A 238 -18.16 13.72 -19.83
CA PHE A 238 -18.57 14.97 -19.18
C PHE A 238 -20.04 14.96 -18.76
N ALA A 239 -20.91 14.41 -19.61
CA ALA A 239 -22.35 14.37 -19.34
C ALA A 239 -22.74 13.43 -18.18
N ALA A 240 -22.00 12.31 -18.01
CA ALA A 240 -22.29 11.33 -16.96
C ALA A 240 -21.75 11.76 -15.59
N GLU A 241 -20.66 12.50 -15.55
CA GLU A 241 -19.98 12.88 -14.29
C GLU A 241 -20.49 14.24 -13.72
N GLN A 242 -21.13 15.09 -14.53
CA GLN A 242 -21.71 16.37 -14.08
C GLN A 242 -22.84 16.21 -13.04
N LEU A 243 -23.51 15.06 -13.03
CA LEU A 243 -24.70 14.83 -12.21
C LEU A 243 -24.41 14.38 -10.78
N SER A 244 -23.17 14.08 -10.44
CA SER A 244 -22.78 13.77 -9.05
C SER A 244 -22.29 15.03 -8.32
N ASP A 245 -23.19 15.97 -8.11
CA ASP A 245 -22.95 17.15 -7.25
C ASP A 245 -22.89 16.70 -5.78
N GLU A 246 -21.77 16.05 -5.41
CA GLU A 246 -21.42 15.82 -4.01
C GLU A 246 -20.96 17.16 -3.42
N SER A 247 -21.91 18.00 -3.06
CA SER A 247 -21.66 19.17 -2.23
C SER A 247 -21.07 18.68 -0.91
N VAL A 248 -19.77 18.85 -0.72
CA VAL A 248 -19.12 18.71 0.58
C VAL A 248 -19.61 19.89 1.43
N ASP A 249 -20.83 19.76 1.94
CA ASP A 249 -21.36 20.68 2.93
C ASP A 249 -20.45 20.53 4.16
N GLY A 250 -19.82 21.61 4.65
CA GLY A 250 -18.96 21.59 5.84
C GLY A 250 -19.62 21.05 7.13
N LYS A 251 -20.89 20.66 7.03
CA LYS A 251 -21.68 19.95 8.03
C LYS A 251 -21.48 18.43 8.03
N GLY A 252 -20.70 17.87 7.10
CA GLY A 252 -20.48 16.42 6.96
C GLY A 252 -19.96 15.78 8.25
N TYR A 253 -19.01 16.41 8.95
CA TYR A 253 -18.47 15.91 10.22
C TYR A 253 -19.53 15.82 11.34
N ARG A 254 -20.49 16.74 11.43
CA ARG A 254 -21.58 16.66 12.43
C ARG A 254 -22.55 15.53 12.11
N LYS A 255 -22.73 15.19 10.84
CA LYS A 255 -23.60 14.09 10.42
C LYS A 255 -23.01 12.72 10.83
N LEU A 256 -21.68 12.56 10.92
CA LEU A 256 -21.01 11.33 11.35
C LEU A 256 -21.43 10.86 12.75
N PHE A 257 -21.79 11.79 13.62
CA PHE A 257 -22.18 11.50 15.03
C PHE A 257 -23.68 11.43 15.25
N ARG A 258 -24.49 11.53 14.18
CA ARG A 258 -25.95 11.35 14.29
C ARG A 258 -26.33 9.90 14.66
N LYS A 259 -27.50 9.73 15.26
CA LYS A 259 -28.09 8.42 15.56
C LYS A 259 -28.16 7.57 14.27
N GLY A 260 -27.58 6.38 14.26
CA GLY A 260 -27.44 5.54 13.06
C GLY A 260 -26.04 5.58 12.43
N GLN A 261 -25.43 6.74 12.25
CA GLN A 261 -24.08 6.84 11.68
C GLN A 261 -22.96 6.66 12.73
N ARG A 262 -23.23 7.05 13.99
CA ARG A 262 -22.25 6.97 15.10
C ARG A 262 -21.63 5.58 15.25
N ARG A 263 -22.45 4.52 15.16
CA ARG A 263 -21.95 3.13 15.26
C ARG A 263 -20.96 2.79 14.15
N ARG A 264 -21.23 3.25 12.92
CA ARG A 264 -20.37 3.06 11.75
C ARG A 264 -19.08 3.85 11.88
N THR A 265 -19.17 5.11 12.32
CA THR A 265 -18.00 5.98 12.58
C THR A 265 -17.08 5.38 13.63
N ILE A 266 -17.63 4.94 14.78
CA ILE A 266 -16.87 4.28 15.84
C ILE A 266 -16.19 3.01 15.30
N PHE A 267 -16.92 2.19 14.57
CA PHE A 267 -16.37 0.98 13.96
C PHE A 267 -15.17 1.31 13.05
N VAL A 268 -15.34 2.26 12.12
CA VAL A 268 -14.27 2.63 11.17
C VAL A 268 -13.04 3.17 11.91
N CYS A 269 -13.22 4.03 12.90
CA CYS A 269 -12.11 4.57 13.69
C CYS A 269 -11.35 3.46 14.43
N ILE A 270 -12.06 2.54 15.10
CA ILE A 270 -11.42 1.49 15.90
C ILE A 270 -10.70 0.49 15.01
N PHE A 271 -11.37 -0.06 13.99
CA PHE A 271 -10.72 -1.10 13.18
C PHE A 271 -9.49 -0.56 12.44
N TRP A 272 -9.56 0.67 11.92
CA TRP A 272 -8.43 1.28 11.22
C TRP A 272 -7.27 1.55 12.17
N THR A 273 -7.55 2.10 13.34
CA THR A 273 -6.54 2.30 14.38
C THR A 273 -5.89 0.98 14.80
N CYS A 274 -6.70 -0.08 15.01
CA CYS A 274 -6.20 -1.39 15.43
C CYS A 274 -5.36 -2.10 14.34
N ILE A 275 -5.56 -1.80 13.06
CA ILE A 275 -4.72 -2.32 11.97
C ILE A 275 -3.37 -1.58 11.94
N VAL A 276 -3.40 -0.25 11.93
CA VAL A 276 -2.20 0.55 11.63
C VAL A 276 -1.28 0.74 12.84
N THR A 277 -1.84 0.81 14.06
CA THR A 277 -1.03 1.07 15.27
C THR A 277 0.02 -0.01 15.54
N PRO A 278 -0.32 -1.31 15.62
CA PRO A 278 0.67 -2.35 15.80
C PRO A 278 1.67 -2.44 14.64
N TYR A 279 1.19 -2.21 13.41
CA TYR A 279 2.03 -2.23 12.24
C TYR A 279 3.12 -1.16 12.30
N PHE A 280 2.74 0.12 12.42
CA PHE A 280 3.73 1.20 12.45
C PHE A 280 4.65 1.11 13.66
N ALA A 281 4.14 0.75 14.83
CA ALA A 281 4.97 0.55 16.01
C ALA A 281 6.06 -0.51 15.75
N ILE A 282 5.67 -1.70 15.34
CA ILE A 282 6.58 -2.84 15.16
C ILE A 282 7.52 -2.61 13.98
N PHE A 283 7.03 -2.15 12.81
CA PHE A 283 7.85 -2.08 11.59
C PHE A 283 8.73 -0.84 11.51
N THR A 284 8.38 0.28 12.16
CA THR A 284 9.30 1.41 12.33
C THR A 284 10.53 1.02 13.15
N TYR A 285 10.36 0.12 14.12
CA TYR A 285 11.43 -0.36 15.00
C TYR A 285 11.72 -1.85 14.81
N ALA A 286 11.46 -2.42 13.64
CA ALA A 286 11.66 -3.84 13.39
C ALA A 286 13.08 -4.33 13.74
N PRO A 287 14.17 -3.61 13.38
CA PRO A 287 15.51 -4.02 13.80
C PRO A 287 15.68 -4.06 15.34
N LYS A 288 15.15 -3.04 16.04
CA LYS A 288 15.23 -2.94 17.51
C LYS A 288 14.39 -4.01 18.20
N VAL A 289 13.21 -4.32 17.67
CA VAL A 289 12.36 -5.40 18.17
C VAL A 289 13.07 -6.74 18.00
N LEU A 290 13.64 -7.01 16.83
CA LEU A 290 14.41 -8.24 16.57
C LEU A 290 15.67 -8.35 17.42
N GLU A 291 16.39 -7.24 17.66
CA GLU A 291 17.53 -7.18 18.56
C GLU A 291 17.11 -7.51 19.99
N SER A 292 16.06 -6.88 20.48
CA SER A 292 15.52 -7.11 21.84
C SER A 292 15.00 -8.54 22.04
N LEU A 293 14.68 -9.23 20.95
CA LEU A 293 14.26 -10.64 20.92
C LEU A 293 15.44 -11.59 20.64
N ASN A 294 16.70 -11.13 20.67
CA ASN A 294 17.90 -11.90 20.39
C ASN A 294 17.94 -12.59 19.00
N ALA A 295 17.31 -12.00 18.00
CA ALA A 295 17.37 -12.53 16.64
C ALA A 295 18.78 -12.35 16.05
N LYS A 296 19.35 -13.46 15.49
CA LYS A 296 20.72 -13.46 14.94
C LYS A 296 20.94 -12.52 13.76
N SER A 297 19.88 -12.19 13.01
CA SER A 297 19.94 -11.32 11.84
C SER A 297 18.78 -10.35 11.85
N GLN A 298 19.00 -9.16 12.35
CA GLN A 298 18.02 -8.07 12.37
C GLN A 298 17.64 -7.63 10.94
N ALA A 299 18.65 -7.45 10.08
CA ALA A 299 18.44 -7.08 8.69
C ALA A 299 17.67 -8.16 7.91
N GLY A 300 18.09 -9.42 8.01
CA GLY A 300 17.41 -10.54 7.36
C GLY A 300 15.95 -10.69 7.80
N GLY A 301 15.67 -10.56 9.10
CA GLY A 301 14.33 -10.60 9.64
C GLY A 301 13.46 -9.44 9.16
N THR A 302 14.00 -8.22 9.12
CA THR A 302 13.30 -7.03 8.62
C THR A 302 13.00 -7.15 7.13
N ILE A 303 13.96 -7.56 6.31
CA ILE A 303 13.77 -7.76 4.85
C ILE A 303 12.73 -8.85 4.61
N LEU A 304 12.84 -9.99 5.26
CA LEU A 304 11.90 -11.10 5.11
C LEU A 304 10.48 -10.69 5.46
N SER A 305 10.29 -10.03 6.62
CA SER A 305 8.96 -9.62 7.08
C SER A 305 8.30 -8.62 6.10
N ASN A 306 9.07 -7.65 5.58
CA ASN A 306 8.53 -6.70 4.60
C ASN A 306 8.24 -7.35 3.24
N THR A 307 9.09 -8.29 2.79
CA THR A 307 8.84 -9.06 1.55
C THR A 307 7.56 -9.89 1.67
N ILE A 308 7.38 -10.58 2.78
CA ILE A 308 6.17 -11.36 3.08
C ILE A 308 4.95 -10.44 3.24
N GLY A 309 5.13 -9.22 3.78
CA GLY A 309 4.07 -8.21 3.82
C GLY A 309 3.56 -7.81 2.43
N VAL A 310 4.45 -7.61 1.45
CA VAL A 310 4.05 -7.37 0.05
C VAL A 310 3.24 -8.54 -0.51
N VAL A 311 3.67 -9.78 -0.24
CA VAL A 311 2.89 -10.98 -0.63
C VAL A 311 1.51 -10.96 0.01
N GLY A 312 1.41 -10.61 1.31
CA GLY A 312 0.14 -10.46 2.01
C GLY A 312 -0.80 -9.44 1.34
N ALA A 313 -0.28 -8.28 0.94
CA ALA A 313 -1.06 -7.27 0.24
C ALA A 313 -1.57 -7.77 -1.12
N VAL A 314 -0.74 -8.45 -1.90
CA VAL A 314 -1.15 -9.05 -3.18
C VAL A 314 -2.26 -10.09 -2.97
N VAL A 315 -2.10 -10.99 -1.98
CA VAL A 315 -3.13 -11.99 -1.64
C VAL A 315 -4.41 -11.31 -1.18
N GLY A 316 -4.31 -10.24 -0.36
CA GLY A 316 -5.45 -9.44 0.08
C GLY A 316 -6.22 -8.81 -1.08
N LEU A 317 -5.49 -8.22 -2.03
CA LEU A 317 -6.09 -7.63 -3.23
C LEU A 317 -6.84 -8.65 -4.08
N LEU A 318 -6.31 -9.87 -4.22
CA LEU A 318 -6.95 -10.96 -4.97
C LEU A 318 -8.13 -11.62 -4.22
N ALA A 319 -8.13 -11.51 -2.89
CA ALA A 319 -9.10 -12.16 -2.02
C ALA A 319 -10.33 -11.29 -1.71
N ILE A 320 -10.20 -9.96 -1.80
CA ILE A 320 -11.22 -9.02 -1.32
C ILE A 320 -12.61 -9.24 -1.93
N ASP A 321 -12.68 -9.57 -3.21
CA ASP A 321 -13.94 -9.78 -3.93
C ASP A 321 -14.47 -11.22 -3.84
N ARG A 322 -13.74 -12.13 -3.14
CA ARG A 322 -14.10 -13.54 -3.00
C ARG A 322 -14.51 -13.93 -1.59
N ILE A 323 -13.85 -13.38 -0.57
CA ILE A 323 -13.98 -13.81 0.83
C ILE A 323 -15.03 -12.98 1.59
N GLY A 324 -15.22 -11.73 1.21
CA GLY A 324 -16.08 -10.77 1.93
C GLY A 324 -15.32 -9.98 3.01
N ARG A 325 -15.79 -8.76 3.21
CA ARG A 325 -15.06 -7.75 4.01
C ARG A 325 -15.01 -8.13 5.49
N ARG A 326 -16.11 -8.63 6.03
CA ARG A 326 -16.20 -9.00 7.44
C ARG A 326 -15.27 -10.17 7.81
N ARG A 327 -15.25 -11.23 7.00
CA ARG A 327 -14.37 -12.39 7.23
C ARG A 327 -12.90 -12.02 7.08
N MET A 328 -12.58 -11.18 6.09
CA MET A 328 -11.26 -10.69 5.81
C MET A 328 -10.72 -9.74 6.90
N LEU A 329 -11.58 -9.21 7.77
CA LEU A 329 -11.23 -8.39 8.93
C LEU A 329 -11.05 -9.23 10.20
N ILE A 330 -12.05 -10.04 10.56
CA ILE A 330 -12.13 -10.72 11.86
C ILE A 330 -11.07 -11.82 11.97
N GLY A 331 -10.96 -12.70 10.98
CA GLY A 331 -9.99 -13.80 10.98
C GLY A 331 -8.56 -13.32 11.15
N PRO A 332 -8.09 -12.38 10.31
CA PRO A 332 -6.77 -11.80 10.45
C PRO A 332 -6.47 -11.16 11.81
N PHE A 333 -7.40 -10.44 12.42
CA PHE A 333 -7.18 -9.89 13.76
C PHE A 333 -6.91 -10.98 14.81
N TRP A 334 -7.65 -12.09 14.80
CA TRP A 334 -7.39 -13.21 15.70
C TRP A 334 -6.04 -13.88 15.40
N MET A 335 -5.69 -14.03 14.12
CA MET A 335 -4.38 -14.57 13.75
C MET A 335 -3.24 -13.65 14.20
N GLN A 336 -3.36 -12.34 14.00
CA GLN A 336 -2.39 -11.35 14.48
C GLN A 336 -2.25 -11.40 16.00
N THR A 337 -3.36 -11.51 16.72
CA THR A 337 -3.37 -11.67 18.18
C THR A 337 -2.58 -12.91 18.60
N ALA A 338 -2.87 -14.07 18.02
CA ALA A 338 -2.18 -15.30 18.35
C ALA A 338 -0.67 -15.21 18.08
N VAL A 339 -0.29 -14.68 16.92
CA VAL A 339 1.13 -14.52 16.54
C VAL A 339 1.86 -13.57 17.52
N LEU A 340 1.27 -12.42 17.83
CA LEU A 340 1.90 -11.46 18.75
C LEU A 340 1.99 -11.99 20.19
N LEU A 341 1.02 -12.78 20.64
CA LEU A 341 1.09 -13.45 21.93
C LEU A 341 2.18 -14.54 21.95
N ILE A 342 2.32 -15.32 20.88
CA ILE A 342 3.41 -16.30 20.77
C ILE A 342 4.77 -15.59 20.83
N VAL A 343 4.97 -14.54 20.02
CA VAL A 343 6.21 -13.76 20.00
C VAL A 343 6.49 -13.09 21.35
N GLY A 344 5.46 -12.58 22.04
CA GLY A 344 5.60 -11.89 23.31
C GLY A 344 5.76 -12.79 24.52
N LEU A 345 5.08 -13.93 24.58
CA LEU A 345 5.00 -14.78 25.77
C LEU A 345 5.98 -15.95 25.77
N TRP A 346 6.42 -16.41 24.61
CA TRP A 346 7.39 -17.51 24.52
C TRP A 346 8.82 -16.96 24.66
N THR A 347 9.27 -16.81 25.89
CA THR A 347 10.55 -16.16 26.25
C THR A 347 11.78 -16.90 25.70
N ASP A 348 11.71 -18.23 25.62
CA ASP A 348 12.81 -19.10 25.17
C ASP A 348 12.62 -19.56 23.71
N ALA A 349 11.81 -18.83 22.94
CA ALA A 349 11.57 -19.17 21.54
C ALA A 349 12.89 -19.13 20.74
N PRO A 350 13.14 -20.11 19.89
CA PRO A 350 14.27 -20.05 18.98
C PRO A 350 14.18 -18.80 18.10
N PRO A 351 15.31 -18.13 17.78
CA PRO A 351 15.31 -16.87 17.01
C PRO A 351 14.54 -16.92 15.69
N TRP A 352 14.52 -18.10 15.03
CA TRP A 352 13.76 -18.27 13.78
C TRP A 352 12.23 -18.18 13.98
N VAL A 353 11.73 -18.61 15.15
CA VAL A 353 10.28 -18.52 15.48
C VAL A 353 9.85 -17.06 15.55
N LEU A 354 10.71 -16.21 16.12
CA LEU A 354 10.45 -14.77 16.24
C LEU A 354 10.42 -14.08 14.88
N VAL A 355 11.39 -14.41 14.01
CA VAL A 355 11.45 -13.89 12.64
C VAL A 355 10.24 -14.35 11.81
N VAL A 356 9.91 -15.66 11.90
CA VAL A 356 8.73 -16.22 11.21
C VAL A 356 7.44 -15.63 11.78
N GLY A 357 7.36 -15.42 13.09
CA GLY A 357 6.22 -14.78 13.74
C GLY A 357 5.99 -13.36 13.22
N LEU A 358 7.04 -12.53 13.17
CA LEU A 358 6.93 -11.18 12.62
C LEU A 358 6.61 -11.18 11.11
N ALA A 359 7.16 -12.11 10.34
CA ALA A 359 6.82 -12.26 8.92
C ALA A 359 5.36 -12.69 8.73
N LEU A 360 4.85 -13.59 9.56
CA LEU A 360 3.43 -14.00 9.54
C LEU A 360 2.52 -12.86 9.98
N PHE A 361 2.92 -12.09 11.00
CA PHE A 361 2.20 -10.87 11.39
C PHE A 361 2.14 -9.88 10.22
N ALA A 362 3.26 -9.64 9.50
CA ALA A 362 3.31 -8.77 8.34
C ALA A 362 2.38 -9.24 7.22
N LEU A 363 2.39 -10.54 6.91
CA LEU A 363 1.52 -11.16 5.91
C LEU A 363 0.04 -10.91 6.23
N VAL A 364 -0.37 -11.28 7.44
CA VAL A 364 -1.77 -11.22 7.87
C VAL A 364 -2.24 -9.77 8.03
N ASN A 365 -1.39 -8.88 8.53
CA ASN A 365 -1.68 -7.46 8.64
C ASN A 365 -1.88 -6.86 7.25
N SER A 366 -0.91 -7.04 6.33
CA SER A 366 -0.99 -6.49 4.98
C SER A 366 -2.15 -7.05 4.17
N TYR A 367 -2.52 -8.32 4.40
CA TYR A 367 -3.71 -8.93 3.81
C TYR A 367 -5.00 -8.21 4.22
N SER A 368 -5.15 -7.84 5.49
CA SER A 368 -6.33 -7.15 6.01
C SER A 368 -6.29 -5.63 5.80
N ASP A 369 -5.11 -5.03 5.66
CA ASP A 369 -4.93 -3.59 5.49
C ASP A 369 -5.56 -3.05 4.19
N ILE A 370 -5.67 -3.85 3.15
CA ILE A 370 -6.41 -3.52 1.92
C ILE A 370 -7.87 -3.05 2.23
N LEU A 371 -8.46 -3.53 3.33
CA LEU A 371 -9.79 -3.09 3.75
C LEU A 371 -9.84 -1.61 4.15
N THR A 372 -8.73 -1.00 4.54
CA THR A 372 -8.68 0.42 4.92
C THR A 372 -8.99 1.35 3.75
N ALA A 373 -8.67 0.95 2.54
CA ALA A 373 -8.99 1.69 1.31
C ALA A 373 -10.44 1.49 0.84
N VAL A 374 -11.00 0.29 1.06
CA VAL A 374 -12.28 -0.11 0.44
C VAL A 374 -13.44 -0.04 1.43
N TYR A 375 -13.29 -0.63 2.61
CA TYR A 375 -14.39 -0.84 3.54
C TYR A 375 -15.04 0.46 4.07
N PRO A 376 -14.29 1.51 4.46
CA PRO A 376 -14.90 2.76 4.90
C PRO A 376 -15.75 3.41 3.81
N SER A 377 -15.32 3.34 2.55
CA SER A 377 -16.06 3.89 1.41
C SER A 377 -17.37 3.15 1.12
N GLU A 378 -17.49 1.88 1.51
CA GLU A 378 -18.69 1.06 1.36
C GLU A 378 -19.69 1.22 2.52
N ILE A 379 -19.22 1.65 3.71
CA ILE A 379 -20.03 1.76 4.93
C ILE A 379 -20.77 3.09 5.03
N PHE A 380 -20.13 4.20 4.61
CA PHE A 380 -20.72 5.52 4.74
C PHE A 380 -21.63 5.86 3.54
N ASP A 381 -22.72 6.56 3.85
CA ASP A 381 -23.61 7.13 2.85
C ASP A 381 -22.87 8.12 1.96
N THR A 382 -23.31 8.30 0.73
CA THR A 382 -22.62 9.10 -0.28
C THR A 382 -22.37 10.54 0.17
N ASP A 383 -23.33 11.16 0.89
CA ASP A 383 -23.26 12.54 1.37
C ASP A 383 -22.25 12.80 2.49
N ILE A 384 -21.81 11.74 3.20
CA ILE A 384 -20.85 11.82 4.32
C ILE A 384 -19.61 10.94 4.11
N ARG A 385 -19.50 10.24 2.97
CA ARG A 385 -18.46 9.25 2.70
C ARG A 385 -17.07 9.85 2.82
N SER A 386 -16.79 10.94 2.13
CA SER A 386 -15.48 11.60 2.17
C SER A 386 -15.11 12.06 3.58
N SER A 387 -16.09 12.64 4.31
CA SER A 387 -15.88 13.05 5.71
C SER A 387 -15.62 11.85 6.62
N GLY A 388 -16.34 10.73 6.41
CA GLY A 388 -16.20 9.52 7.23
C GLY A 388 -14.87 8.81 7.02
N VAL A 389 -14.44 8.66 5.76
CA VAL A 389 -13.14 8.08 5.41
C VAL A 389 -12.01 8.95 5.94
N GLY A 390 -12.08 10.28 5.73
CA GLY A 390 -11.07 11.23 6.20
C GLY A 390 -10.96 11.25 7.72
N PHE A 391 -12.09 11.21 8.45
CA PHE A 391 -12.11 11.18 9.90
C PHE A 391 -11.52 9.87 10.46
N GLY A 392 -11.90 8.71 9.89
CA GLY A 392 -11.35 7.41 10.29
C GLY A 392 -9.84 7.33 10.05
N SER A 393 -9.38 7.80 8.89
CA SER A 393 -7.96 7.89 8.57
C SER A 393 -7.21 8.79 9.57
N ALA A 394 -7.70 9.99 9.86
CA ALA A 394 -7.07 10.91 10.81
C ALA A 394 -6.96 10.30 12.22
N VAL A 395 -8.04 9.71 12.75
CA VAL A 395 -8.02 9.04 14.06
C VAL A 395 -6.99 7.91 14.08
N SER A 396 -6.91 7.12 13.02
CA SER A 396 -5.94 6.03 12.92
C SER A 396 -4.48 6.51 12.98
N ARG A 397 -4.17 7.70 12.45
CA ARG A 397 -2.82 8.29 12.50
C ARG A 397 -2.42 8.71 13.93
N ILE A 398 -3.37 9.13 14.77
CA ILE A 398 -3.09 9.36 16.19
C ILE A 398 -2.68 8.05 16.87
N GLY A 399 -3.39 6.96 16.59
CA GLY A 399 -3.03 5.63 17.11
C GLY A 399 -1.65 5.18 16.62
N ALA A 400 -1.36 5.32 15.33
CA ALA A 400 -0.06 5.00 14.76
C ALA A 400 1.07 5.83 15.40
N PHE A 401 0.86 7.15 15.57
CA PHE A 401 1.80 8.03 16.26
C PHE A 401 2.08 7.56 17.68
N LEU A 402 1.02 7.36 18.48
CA LEU A 402 1.16 6.95 19.87
C LEU A 402 1.85 5.58 19.99
N GLY A 403 1.46 4.59 19.19
CA GLY A 403 2.08 3.27 19.19
C GLY A 403 3.57 3.32 18.84
N THR A 404 3.92 4.08 17.81
CA THR A 404 5.32 4.24 17.39
C THR A 404 6.14 5.05 18.39
N TYR A 405 5.57 6.12 18.95
CA TYR A 405 6.23 6.94 19.96
C TYR A 405 6.50 6.17 21.25
N LEU A 406 5.52 5.40 21.72
CA LEU A 406 5.60 4.70 23.00
C LEU A 406 6.43 3.41 22.93
N LEU A 407 6.66 2.83 21.75
CA LEU A 407 7.34 1.54 21.65
C LEU A 407 8.78 1.57 22.19
N PRO A 408 9.69 2.50 21.83
CA PRO A 408 11.04 2.54 22.38
C PRO A 408 11.06 2.74 23.90
N ILE A 409 10.14 3.57 24.40
CA ILE A 409 9.96 3.82 25.83
C ILE A 409 9.51 2.53 26.53
N GLY A 410 8.53 1.83 25.95
CA GLY A 410 8.01 0.56 26.45
C GLY A 410 9.08 -0.54 26.46
N ILE A 411 9.87 -0.65 25.39
CA ILE A 411 10.98 -1.63 25.33
C ILE A 411 11.97 -1.36 26.48
N GLY A 412 12.30 -0.10 26.75
CA GLY A 412 13.22 0.28 27.83
C GLY A 412 12.66 0.16 29.26
N THR A 413 11.34 0.21 29.45
CA THR A 413 10.70 0.22 30.79
C THR A 413 10.06 -1.10 31.16
N ILE A 414 9.21 -1.66 30.32
CA ILE A 414 8.44 -2.89 30.58
C ILE A 414 8.93 -4.09 29.77
N GLY A 415 9.87 -3.85 28.83
CA GLY A 415 10.42 -4.86 27.95
C GLY A 415 9.57 -5.15 26.71
N VAL A 416 10.22 -5.70 25.70
CA VAL A 416 9.60 -6.02 24.39
C VAL A 416 8.42 -7.00 24.53
N LYS A 417 8.50 -7.95 25.45
CA LYS A 417 7.45 -8.93 25.75
C LYS A 417 6.10 -8.25 26.00
N TRP A 418 6.04 -7.30 26.93
CA TRP A 418 4.81 -6.61 27.27
C TRP A 418 4.35 -5.66 26.16
N CYS A 419 5.28 -5.09 25.40
CA CYS A 419 4.92 -4.31 24.21
C CYS A 419 4.19 -5.18 23.18
N MET A 420 4.61 -6.41 22.94
CA MET A 420 3.94 -7.35 22.02
C MET A 420 2.56 -7.77 22.58
N VAL A 421 2.43 -7.99 23.89
CA VAL A 421 1.15 -8.31 24.55
C VAL A 421 0.16 -7.13 24.41
N ILE A 422 0.62 -5.89 24.58
CA ILE A 422 -0.21 -4.70 24.38
C ILE A 422 -0.66 -4.59 22.91
N ALA A 423 0.25 -4.83 21.96
CA ALA A 423 -0.08 -4.85 20.54
C ALA A 423 -1.10 -5.97 20.20
N ALA A 424 -0.97 -7.15 20.81
CA ALA A 424 -1.96 -8.22 20.71
C ALA A 424 -3.32 -7.79 21.29
N GLY A 425 -3.33 -7.06 22.41
CA GLY A 425 -4.55 -6.50 23.00
C GLY A 425 -5.30 -5.54 22.06
N LEU A 426 -4.56 -4.72 21.30
CA LEU A 426 -5.15 -3.87 20.25
C LEU A 426 -5.78 -4.71 19.14
N CYS A 427 -5.14 -5.80 18.72
CA CYS A 427 -5.71 -6.71 17.75
C CYS A 427 -6.99 -7.41 18.28
N VAL A 428 -7.05 -7.76 19.58
CA VAL A 428 -8.27 -8.27 20.22
C VAL A 428 -9.40 -7.24 20.15
N VAL A 429 -9.11 -5.97 20.47
CA VAL A 429 -10.09 -4.88 20.36
C VAL A 429 -10.61 -4.77 18.93
N GLY A 430 -9.73 -4.86 17.93
CA GLY A 430 -10.10 -4.88 16.52
C GLY A 430 -10.98 -6.08 16.15
N ALA A 431 -10.62 -7.29 16.62
CA ALA A 431 -11.39 -8.51 16.40
C ALA A 431 -12.80 -8.44 17.00
N VAL A 432 -12.91 -8.06 18.28
CA VAL A 432 -14.19 -7.92 18.99
C VAL A 432 -15.06 -6.84 18.34
N THR A 433 -14.46 -5.70 17.99
CA THR A 433 -15.17 -4.62 17.29
C THR A 433 -15.65 -5.10 15.92
N GLY A 434 -14.82 -5.86 15.18
CA GLY A 434 -15.21 -6.48 13.93
C GLY A 434 -16.36 -7.46 14.09
N GLN A 435 -16.34 -8.31 15.11
CA GLN A 435 -17.41 -9.27 15.38
C GLN A 435 -18.75 -8.60 15.73
N THR A 436 -18.72 -7.50 16.49
CA THR A 436 -19.92 -6.84 17.02
C THR A 436 -20.48 -5.74 16.14
N LEU A 437 -19.63 -5.02 15.40
CA LEU A 437 -20.02 -3.82 14.68
C LEU A 437 -19.85 -3.90 13.15
N ALA A 438 -19.00 -4.80 12.64
CA ALA A 438 -18.69 -4.88 11.21
C ALA A 438 -19.88 -5.38 10.38
N PRO A 439 -20.44 -4.60 9.45
CA PRO A 439 -21.42 -5.07 8.49
C PRO A 439 -20.73 -5.85 7.36
N GLU A 440 -21.39 -6.85 6.76
CA GLU A 440 -20.92 -7.40 5.49
C GLU A 440 -21.43 -6.53 4.35
N THR A 441 -20.50 -6.04 3.53
CA THR A 441 -20.80 -5.10 2.42
C THR A 441 -20.68 -5.74 1.04
N MET A 442 -20.11 -6.94 0.94
CA MET A 442 -19.91 -7.64 -0.32
C MET A 442 -21.24 -7.88 -1.05
N ASN A 443 -21.30 -7.52 -2.34
CA ASN A 443 -22.47 -7.69 -3.21
C ASN A 443 -23.75 -6.98 -2.74
N ARG A 444 -23.65 -5.98 -1.86
CA ARG A 444 -24.80 -5.17 -1.44
C ARG A 444 -24.79 -3.82 -2.14
N PRO A 445 -25.93 -3.37 -2.69
CA PRO A 445 -26.02 -2.01 -3.22
C PRO A 445 -25.83 -1.00 -2.09
N LEU A 446 -25.04 0.05 -2.36
CA LEU A 446 -24.65 1.08 -1.38
C LEU A 446 -25.86 1.73 -0.68
N THR A 447 -27.00 1.86 -1.38
CA THR A 447 -28.26 2.39 -0.83
C THR A 447 -28.87 1.52 0.27
N LYS A 448 -28.78 0.18 0.18
CA LYS A 448 -29.31 -0.73 1.22
C LYS A 448 -28.41 -0.83 2.45
N THR A 449 -27.13 -0.61 2.27
CA THR A 449 -26.16 -0.54 3.38
C THR A 449 -26.41 0.70 4.22
N ALA A 450 -26.90 1.78 3.60
CA ALA A 450 -27.17 3.07 4.21
C ALA A 450 -28.43 3.11 5.10
N THR A 451 -29.49 2.37 4.77
CA THR A 451 -30.80 2.46 5.47
C THR A 451 -30.88 1.72 6.80
N GLY A 452 -29.81 1.04 7.24
CA GLY A 452 -29.76 0.42 8.57
C GLY A 452 -30.54 -0.90 8.73
N GLU A 453 -31.15 -1.43 7.66
CA GLU A 453 -31.79 -2.75 7.61
C GLU A 453 -30.76 -3.89 7.58
N LEU A 454 -29.74 -3.78 8.41
CA LEU A 454 -28.76 -4.82 8.65
C LEU A 454 -29.34 -5.82 9.65
N SER A 455 -30.27 -6.64 9.18
CA SER A 455 -30.66 -7.84 9.90
C SER A 455 -29.43 -8.74 10.05
N HIS A 456 -29.18 -9.22 11.26
CA HIS A 456 -28.19 -10.24 11.59
C HIS A 456 -28.59 -11.64 11.08
N ALA A 457 -29.52 -11.73 10.13
CA ALA A 457 -29.91 -12.98 9.52
C ALA A 457 -28.76 -13.49 8.64
N ASP A 458 -28.02 -14.43 9.17
CA ASP A 458 -27.21 -15.36 8.40
C ASP A 458 -28.12 -15.99 7.32
N PRO A 459 -27.84 -15.88 6.03
CA PRO A 459 -28.61 -16.61 5.05
C PRO A 459 -28.27 -18.08 5.25
N GLY A 460 -29.19 -18.82 5.92
CA GLY A 460 -29.09 -20.24 6.06
C GLY A 460 -28.92 -20.91 4.68
N PRO A 461 -28.31 -22.11 4.60
CA PRO A 461 -27.94 -22.80 3.36
C PRO A 461 -29.13 -23.35 2.57
N GLY A 462 -30.19 -22.56 2.34
CA GLY A 462 -31.42 -23.03 1.71
C GLY A 462 -32.22 -22.02 0.91
N ALA A 463 -31.85 -20.74 0.90
CA ALA A 463 -32.54 -19.75 0.09
C ALA A 463 -31.94 -19.70 -1.33
N GLN A 464 -32.23 -20.73 -2.14
CA GLN A 464 -32.18 -20.58 -3.59
C GLN A 464 -33.29 -19.60 -3.99
N ALA A 465 -32.91 -18.39 -4.30
CA ALA A 465 -33.82 -17.39 -4.84
C ALA A 465 -34.23 -17.84 -6.25
N ASP A 466 -35.48 -18.14 -6.42
CA ASP A 466 -36.17 -18.02 -7.70
C ASP A 466 -36.09 -16.56 -8.17
N SER A 467 -35.03 -16.24 -8.90
CA SER A 467 -34.88 -15.01 -9.65
C SER A 467 -34.81 -15.36 -11.13
N PRO A 468 -35.68 -14.79 -12.00
CA PRO A 468 -35.72 -15.16 -13.42
C PRO A 468 -34.49 -14.69 -14.22
N ASN A 469 -33.44 -14.20 -13.59
CA ASN A 469 -32.25 -13.64 -14.23
C ASN A 469 -30.95 -14.43 -13.98
N GLY A 470 -31.03 -15.78 -13.99
CA GLY A 470 -29.87 -16.66 -13.90
C GLY A 470 -28.83 -16.59 -15.04
N ARG A 471 -28.84 -15.55 -15.88
CA ARG A 471 -27.89 -15.36 -17.00
C ARG A 471 -26.86 -14.23 -16.81
N TYR A 472 -26.85 -13.55 -15.67
CA TYR A 472 -25.89 -12.44 -15.45
C TYR A 472 -24.57 -12.85 -14.79
N ILE A 473 -24.40 -14.10 -14.40
CA ILE A 473 -23.17 -14.54 -13.69
C ILE A 473 -22.02 -14.89 -14.66
N GLN A 474 -22.30 -15.14 -15.95
CA GLN A 474 -21.27 -15.53 -16.93
C GLN A 474 -20.68 -14.39 -17.75
N LEU A 475 -21.14 -13.14 -17.60
CA LEU A 475 -20.67 -11.99 -18.40
C LEU A 475 -19.77 -11.03 -17.60
N TRP A 476 -19.24 -11.42 -16.44
CA TRP A 476 -18.48 -10.54 -15.55
C TRP A 476 -16.99 -10.91 -15.43
N MET A 477 -16.37 -11.30 -16.51
CA MET A 477 -14.92 -11.22 -16.65
C MET A 477 -14.59 -10.13 -17.68
N PRO A 478 -14.00 -8.98 -17.30
CA PRO A 478 -13.49 -8.04 -18.27
C PRO A 478 -12.15 -8.52 -18.79
N ASP A 479 -12.11 -8.86 -20.06
CA ASP A 479 -10.98 -9.44 -20.78
C ASP A 479 -9.67 -8.64 -20.87
N PRO A 480 -9.53 -7.34 -20.62
CA PRO A 480 -8.20 -6.74 -20.76
C PRO A 480 -7.35 -6.73 -19.49
N VAL A 481 -7.96 -6.69 -18.28
CA VAL A 481 -7.16 -6.65 -17.02
C VAL A 481 -6.73 -8.05 -16.60
N SER A 482 -7.52 -9.08 -16.90
CA SER A 482 -7.15 -10.47 -16.64
C SER A 482 -6.01 -10.94 -17.54
N GLN A 483 -5.95 -10.48 -18.80
CA GLN A 483 -4.86 -10.85 -19.71
C GLN A 483 -3.54 -10.20 -19.32
N ASP A 484 -3.52 -8.93 -18.94
CA ASP A 484 -2.28 -8.28 -18.47
C ASP A 484 -1.81 -8.86 -17.13
N PHE A 485 -2.71 -9.19 -16.20
CA PHE A 485 -2.37 -9.86 -14.94
C PHE A 485 -2.02 -11.33 -15.13
N GLN A 486 -2.70 -12.06 -16.01
CA GLN A 486 -2.31 -13.43 -16.35
C GLN A 486 -0.97 -13.47 -17.08
N THR A 487 -0.70 -12.50 -17.95
CA THR A 487 0.59 -12.35 -18.63
C THR A 487 1.69 -11.97 -17.63
N LEU A 488 1.40 -11.11 -16.66
CA LEU A 488 2.32 -10.77 -15.57
C LEU A 488 2.54 -11.97 -14.64
N ALA A 489 1.48 -12.67 -14.23
CA ALA A 489 1.55 -13.86 -13.38
C ALA A 489 2.25 -15.04 -14.08
N THR A 490 2.02 -15.25 -15.38
CA THR A 490 2.75 -16.26 -16.17
C THR A 490 4.20 -15.87 -16.39
N THR A 491 4.50 -14.57 -16.58
CA THR A 491 5.87 -14.06 -16.70
C THR A 491 6.63 -14.16 -15.38
N ILE A 492 5.99 -13.85 -14.27
CA ILE A 492 6.56 -14.03 -12.92
C ILE A 492 6.72 -15.52 -12.60
N GLY A 493 5.75 -16.35 -12.93
CA GLY A 493 5.81 -17.81 -12.76
C GLY A 493 6.87 -18.48 -13.66
N ALA A 494 7.12 -17.98 -14.87
CA ALA A 494 8.18 -18.43 -15.74
C ALA A 494 9.57 -18.00 -15.22
N ARG A 495 9.70 -16.78 -14.72
CA ARG A 495 10.94 -16.28 -14.11
C ARG A 495 11.24 -16.95 -12.78
N ALA A 496 10.23 -17.25 -11.95
CA ALA A 496 10.40 -18.01 -10.72
C ALA A 496 10.85 -19.46 -10.99
N ARG A 497 10.37 -20.10 -12.07
CA ARG A 497 10.85 -21.40 -12.52
C ARG A 497 12.28 -21.34 -13.04
N ALA A 498 12.65 -20.29 -13.76
CA ALA A 498 14.03 -20.06 -14.22
C ALA A 498 14.99 -19.85 -13.05
N VAL A 499 14.59 -19.11 -12.01
CA VAL A 499 15.39 -18.92 -10.78
C VAL A 499 15.50 -20.23 -9.99
N SER A 500 14.43 -21.02 -9.91
CA SER A 500 14.47 -22.37 -9.29
C SER A 500 15.38 -23.32 -10.05
N MET A 501 15.38 -23.25 -11.37
CA MET A 501 16.26 -24.05 -12.23
C MET A 501 17.72 -23.61 -12.12
N LEU A 502 17.99 -22.32 -12.00
CA LEU A 502 19.33 -21.77 -11.71
C LEU A 502 19.83 -22.17 -10.31
N LEU A 503 18.95 -22.12 -9.29
CA LEU A 503 19.28 -22.58 -7.95
C LEU A 503 19.54 -24.10 -7.89
N SER A 504 18.85 -24.90 -8.69
CA SER A 504 19.12 -26.33 -8.81
C SER A 504 20.46 -26.61 -9.52
N LEU A 505 20.82 -25.83 -10.53
CA LEU A 505 22.11 -25.91 -11.22
C LEU A 505 23.27 -25.48 -10.32
N VAL A 506 23.10 -24.44 -9.49
CA VAL A 506 24.09 -24.03 -8.50
C VAL A 506 24.23 -25.10 -7.39
N ARG A 507 23.16 -25.77 -6.99
CA ARG A 507 23.20 -26.86 -6.02
C ARG A 507 23.88 -28.13 -6.54
N SER A 508 23.77 -28.40 -7.85
CA SER A 508 24.48 -29.53 -8.46
C SER A 508 25.98 -29.27 -8.69
N SER A 509 26.41 -28.00 -8.79
CA SER A 509 27.82 -27.64 -8.91
C SER A 509 28.61 -27.62 -7.60
N THR A 510 27.93 -27.62 -6.43
CA THR A 510 28.57 -27.63 -5.11
C THR A 510 28.71 -29.02 -4.49
N SER A 511 28.25 -30.10 -5.17
CA SER A 511 28.37 -31.48 -4.70
C SER A 511 29.56 -32.27 -5.30
N VAL A 512 30.49 -31.63 -6.03
CA VAL A 512 31.67 -32.26 -6.61
C VAL A 512 32.94 -31.65 -6.03
N THR A 513 33.17 -31.85 -4.74
CA THR A 513 34.52 -31.80 -4.12
C THR A 513 34.56 -32.73 -2.93
N GLY A 514 34.94 -33.96 -3.19
CA GLY A 514 35.21 -34.91 -2.08
C GLY A 514 35.37 -36.35 -2.53
N THR A 515 36.33 -36.67 -3.41
CA THR A 515 36.94 -38.01 -3.41
C THR A 515 38.35 -37.96 -4.03
N LYS A 516 39.31 -38.30 -3.20
CA LYS A 516 40.66 -38.67 -3.63
C LYS A 516 40.59 -39.96 -4.46
N ALA A 517 41.15 -39.96 -5.64
CA ALA A 517 41.55 -41.20 -6.29
C ALA A 517 42.79 -40.98 -7.18
N THR A 518 43.71 -41.82 -6.97
CA THR A 518 45.03 -42.07 -7.55
C THR A 518 45.00 -42.26 -9.06
N LEU A 519 46.05 -41.73 -9.73
CA LEU A 519 46.44 -42.03 -11.12
C LEU A 519 46.77 -43.51 -11.29
N PRO A 520 46.60 -44.02 -12.56
CA PRO A 520 47.81 -44.30 -13.36
C PRO A 520 47.74 -43.82 -14.81
N ALA A 521 48.93 -43.63 -15.37
CA ALA A 521 49.28 -43.26 -16.70
C ALA A 521 48.93 -44.31 -17.77
N VAL A 522 48.68 -43.88 -19.02
CA VAL A 522 49.21 -44.39 -20.28
C VAL A 522 48.71 -43.55 -21.46
N LEU A 523 49.64 -43.06 -22.28
CA LEU A 523 49.52 -42.47 -23.61
C LEU A 523 49.40 -43.59 -24.70
N PRO A 524 49.33 -43.35 -26.01
CA PRO A 524 48.85 -42.20 -26.82
C PRO A 524 48.02 -42.65 -28.08
N GLY A 525 47.52 -41.70 -28.88
CA GLY A 525 47.16 -42.00 -30.28
C GLY A 525 46.17 -41.11 -31.00
N ARG A 526 46.67 -40.17 -31.79
CA ARG A 526 46.37 -39.78 -33.18
C ARG A 526 44.99 -39.28 -33.66
N ASP A 527 45.10 -38.12 -34.25
CA ASP A 527 44.51 -37.64 -35.57
C ASP A 527 43.03 -37.25 -35.56
N ALA A 528 42.54 -36.15 -36.05
CA ALA A 528 42.89 -35.20 -37.11
C ALA A 528 41.81 -34.11 -37.21
N GLN A 529 42.23 -32.89 -37.53
CA GLN A 529 41.62 -31.91 -38.45
C GLN A 529 40.13 -31.58 -38.26
N THR A 530 39.64 -30.32 -38.20
CA THR A 530 39.96 -29.12 -39.04
C THR A 530 39.23 -27.89 -38.46
N SER A 531 39.90 -26.73 -38.50
CA SER A 531 39.50 -25.39 -38.92
C SER A 531 38.22 -24.77 -38.24
N SER A 532 38.21 -23.58 -37.80
CA SER A 532 38.74 -22.29 -38.22
C SER A 532 38.43 -21.22 -37.15
N SER A 533 39.42 -20.45 -36.76
CA SER A 533 39.53 -18.98 -36.81
C SER A 533 38.43 -18.15 -36.12
N PHE A 534 38.67 -17.17 -35.29
CA PHE A 534 39.75 -16.23 -35.05
C PHE A 534 39.51 -15.48 -33.71
N PRO A 535 40.40 -14.64 -33.21
CA PRO A 535 40.73 -14.47 -31.81
C PRO A 535 40.42 -13.06 -31.26
N TRP A 536 40.47 -12.89 -29.96
CA TRP A 536 40.99 -11.68 -29.34
C TRP A 536 41.64 -12.02 -27.99
N CYS A 537 42.94 -11.88 -28.00
CA CYS A 537 43.87 -11.87 -26.89
C CYS A 537 43.99 -10.41 -26.42
N ILE A 538 43.90 -10.12 -25.11
CA ILE A 538 44.61 -8.99 -24.49
C ILE A 538 45.14 -9.41 -23.12
N THR A 539 46.39 -9.20 -23.01
CA THR A 539 47.42 -9.52 -22.07
C THR A 539 47.28 -8.90 -20.67
N ARG A 540 47.83 -9.65 -19.70
CA ARG A 540 48.28 -9.20 -18.36
C ARG A 540 49.42 -8.18 -18.46
N SER A 541 49.46 -7.24 -17.47
CA SER A 541 50.66 -6.80 -16.75
C SER A 541 50.20 -6.15 -15.43
N GLN A 542 50.44 -6.74 -14.30
CA GLN A 542 51.42 -6.53 -13.25
C GLN A 542 51.71 -5.06 -12.92
N LEU A 543 51.45 -4.65 -11.65
CA LEU A 543 52.46 -4.18 -10.67
C LEU A 543 51.76 -3.72 -9.38
N CYS A 544 52.15 -4.34 -8.25
CA CYS A 544 52.16 -3.80 -6.88
C CYS A 544 53.55 -3.13 -6.66
N PRO A 545 53.89 -2.49 -5.52
CA PRO A 545 53.09 -1.81 -4.48
C PRO A 545 53.69 -0.42 -4.14
N VAL A 546 52.98 0.41 -3.38
CA VAL A 546 53.44 1.05 -2.12
C VAL A 546 52.19 1.48 -1.34
#